data_c47cdda79560d26529799704547349d3
#
_entry.id   c47cdda79560d26529799704547349d3
#
_cell.length_a   1.000
_cell.length_b   1.000
_cell.length_c   1.000
_cell.angle_alpha   90.00
_cell.angle_beta   90.00
_cell.angle_gamma   90.00
#
_symmetry.space_group_name_H-M   'P 1'
#
loop_
_entity.id
_entity.type
_entity.pdbx_description
1 polymer ?
#
loop_
_entity_poly.entity_id
_entity_poly.type
_entity_poly.pdbx_seq_one_letter_code
_entity_poly.pdbx_strand_id
1 'polypeptide(L)'
;MNRRIRLFFLFFGILFLLLWGGFRLFFWVDTLQEKKQVAHNSSIIRLTPEQLALLEEGDIILRRGYGFFRDIISQKLNDSIFDVTHSAILYRENNKWRVIHSLSSNVSPIDGMQSQSLHDFLRHSMPEKLLVVRPKKITPEQGKEI
;
A
#
# COMPACT_ATOMS: atom_id res chain seq x y z
N MET A 1 11.65 7.38 -48.34
CA MET A 1 10.81 7.89 -47.21
C MET A 1 10.90 9.40 -47.18
N ASN A 2 9.77 10.09 -47.29
CA ASN A 2 9.70 11.55 -47.38
C ASN A 2 10.30 12.21 -46.10
N ARG A 3 11.08 13.32 -46.25
CA ARG A 3 11.72 14.06 -45.15
C ARG A 3 10.72 14.45 -44.04
N ARG A 4 9.48 14.82 -44.41
CA ARG A 4 8.42 15.19 -43.47
C ARG A 4 7.98 14.01 -42.59
N ILE A 5 7.90 12.80 -43.20
CA ILE A 5 7.54 11.57 -42.48
C ILE A 5 8.63 11.21 -41.46
N ARG A 6 9.92 11.34 -41.83
CA ARG A 6 11.03 11.11 -40.88
C ARG A 6 10.99 12.07 -39.69
N LEU A 7 10.78 13.35 -39.95
CA LEU A 7 10.68 14.36 -38.89
C LEU A 7 9.48 14.11 -37.96
N PHE A 8 8.35 13.66 -38.51
CA PHE A 8 7.19 13.29 -37.74
C PHE A 8 7.49 12.12 -36.76
N PHE A 9 8.06 11.02 -37.26
CA PHE A 9 8.44 9.89 -36.41
C PHE A 9 9.51 10.25 -35.38
N LEU A 10 10.47 11.10 -35.72
CA LEU A 10 11.50 11.58 -34.80
C LEU A 10 10.86 12.40 -33.67
N PHE A 11 9.97 13.34 -34.01
CA PHE A 11 9.27 14.15 -33.03
C PHE A 11 8.45 13.30 -32.05
N PHE A 12 7.64 12.38 -32.56
CA PHE A 12 6.84 11.47 -31.72
C PHE A 12 7.71 10.52 -30.90
N GLY A 13 8.81 10.04 -31.46
CA GLY A 13 9.78 9.23 -30.72
C GLY A 13 10.40 9.97 -29.54
N ILE A 14 10.84 11.21 -29.76
CA ILE A 14 11.38 12.06 -28.71
C ILE A 14 10.30 12.38 -27.66
N LEU A 15 9.11 12.74 -28.10
CA LEU A 15 7.98 13.03 -27.18
C LEU A 15 7.65 11.80 -26.31
N PHE A 16 7.59 10.62 -26.91
CA PHE A 16 7.35 9.38 -26.18
C PHE A 16 8.45 9.09 -25.15
N LEU A 17 9.71 9.26 -25.50
CA LEU A 17 10.84 9.09 -24.58
C LEU A 17 10.81 10.09 -23.43
N LEU A 18 10.45 11.34 -23.70
CA LEU A 18 10.30 12.36 -22.64
C LEU A 18 9.16 12.04 -21.70
N LEU A 19 8.00 11.64 -22.21
CA LEU A 19 6.85 11.26 -21.40
C LEU A 19 7.16 10.00 -20.57
N TRP A 20 7.74 8.98 -21.19
CA TRP A 20 8.13 7.76 -20.51
C TRP A 20 9.20 8.00 -19.44
N GLY A 21 10.25 8.78 -19.78
CA GLY A 21 11.30 9.16 -18.83
C GLY A 21 10.77 9.98 -17.66
N GLY A 22 9.90 10.96 -17.95
CA GLY A 22 9.23 11.77 -16.93
C GLY A 22 8.37 10.93 -16.00
N PHE A 23 7.61 9.99 -16.56
CA PHE A 23 6.81 9.05 -15.78
C PHE A 23 7.68 8.17 -14.85
N ARG A 24 8.76 7.60 -15.37
CA ARG A 24 9.71 6.80 -14.57
C ARG A 24 10.38 7.62 -13.47
N LEU A 25 10.78 8.84 -13.78
CA LEU A 25 11.40 9.76 -12.81
C LEU A 25 10.39 10.09 -11.69
N PHE A 26 9.14 10.38 -12.06
CA PHE A 26 8.08 10.68 -11.10
C PHE A 26 7.89 9.53 -10.10
N PHE A 27 7.75 8.29 -10.57
CA PHE A 27 7.62 7.12 -9.69
C PHE A 27 8.85 6.89 -8.80
N TRP A 28 10.02 7.15 -9.34
CA TRP A 28 11.26 7.03 -8.57
C TRP A 28 11.30 8.06 -7.42
N VAL A 29 10.95 9.31 -7.71
CA VAL A 29 10.87 10.37 -6.69
C VAL A 29 9.80 10.06 -5.64
N ASP A 30 8.61 9.61 -6.06
CA ASP A 30 7.52 9.21 -5.15
C ASP A 30 7.96 8.09 -4.20
N THR A 31 8.63 7.06 -4.73
CA THR A 31 9.21 5.97 -3.92
C THR A 31 10.26 6.46 -2.93
N LEU A 32 11.12 7.41 -3.32
CA LEU A 32 12.11 7.98 -2.41
C LEU A 32 11.46 8.78 -1.28
N GLN A 33 10.41 9.54 -1.59
CA GLN A 33 9.64 10.28 -0.59
C GLN A 33 8.93 9.33 0.37
N GLU A 34 8.29 8.27 -0.13
CA GLU A 34 7.68 7.23 0.70
C GLU A 34 8.71 6.63 1.67
N LYS A 35 9.87 6.21 1.18
CA LYS A 35 10.94 5.63 2.02
C LYS A 35 11.40 6.59 3.13
N LYS A 36 11.55 7.88 2.81
CA LYS A 36 11.91 8.91 3.79
C LYS A 36 10.82 9.08 4.85
N GLN A 37 9.56 9.12 4.46
CA GLN A 37 8.42 9.25 5.37
C GLN A 37 8.29 8.02 6.27
N VAL A 38 8.44 6.81 5.72
CA VAL A 38 8.44 5.56 6.49
C VAL A 38 9.58 5.56 7.52
N ALA A 39 10.79 5.96 7.13
CA ALA A 39 11.94 6.03 8.02
C ALA A 39 11.73 7.07 9.14
N HIS A 40 11.25 8.27 8.79
CA HIS A 40 10.98 9.36 9.74
C HIS A 40 9.93 8.95 10.78
N ASN A 41 8.88 8.24 10.37
CA ASN A 41 7.79 7.83 11.24
C ASN A 41 7.95 6.41 11.80
N SER A 42 9.11 5.77 11.66
CA SER A 42 9.33 4.38 12.05
C SER A 42 9.19 4.12 13.55
N SER A 43 9.49 5.12 14.38
CA SER A 43 9.40 5.05 15.85
C SER A 43 8.00 5.30 16.39
N ILE A 44 7.05 5.78 15.57
CA ILE A 44 5.70 6.07 16.03
C ILE A 44 4.93 4.77 16.23
N ILE A 45 4.37 4.56 17.41
CA ILE A 45 3.51 3.43 17.74
C ILE A 45 2.19 3.60 16.99
N ARG A 46 1.78 2.59 16.20
CA ARG A 46 0.52 2.60 15.43
C ARG A 46 -0.63 1.93 16.18
N LEU A 47 -0.30 0.91 16.97
CA LEU A 47 -1.24 0.22 17.85
C LEU A 47 -0.59 0.11 19.23
N THR A 48 -1.33 0.49 20.25
CA THR A 48 -0.89 0.30 21.63
C THR A 48 -0.95 -1.17 22.05
N PRO A 49 -0.29 -1.60 23.12
CA PRO A 49 -0.41 -2.97 23.64
C PRO A 49 -1.88 -3.38 23.90
N GLU A 50 -2.69 -2.45 24.41
CA GLU A 50 -4.11 -2.66 24.69
C GLU A 50 -4.90 -2.90 23.39
N GLN A 51 -4.62 -2.12 22.34
CA GLN A 51 -5.23 -2.30 21.01
C GLN A 51 -4.79 -3.61 20.37
N LEU A 52 -3.52 -4.00 20.51
CA LEU A 52 -3.01 -5.29 20.02
C LEU A 52 -3.70 -6.48 20.70
N ALA A 53 -4.06 -6.35 21.99
CA ALA A 53 -4.76 -7.37 22.75
C ALA A 53 -6.22 -7.57 22.29
N LEU A 54 -6.79 -6.60 21.59
CA LEU A 54 -8.17 -6.67 21.04
C LEU A 54 -8.25 -7.32 19.67
N LEU A 55 -7.10 -7.56 19.01
CA LEU A 55 -7.07 -8.15 17.67
C LEU A 55 -7.45 -9.63 17.72
N GLU A 56 -8.22 -10.07 16.72
CA GLU A 56 -8.58 -11.47 16.49
C GLU A 56 -8.17 -11.93 15.09
N GLU A 57 -8.00 -13.24 14.92
CA GLU A 57 -7.73 -13.83 13.60
C GLU A 57 -8.98 -13.61 12.70
N GLY A 58 -8.74 -13.23 11.45
CA GLY A 58 -9.79 -12.84 10.51
C GLY A 58 -10.20 -11.36 10.57
N ASP A 59 -9.66 -10.57 11.50
CA ASP A 59 -9.84 -9.11 11.47
C ASP A 59 -9.23 -8.53 10.18
N ILE A 60 -9.91 -7.54 9.61
CA ILE A 60 -9.43 -6.79 8.45
C ILE A 60 -8.80 -5.50 8.94
N ILE A 61 -7.52 -5.32 8.64
CA ILE A 61 -6.80 -4.09 8.95
C ILE A 61 -6.70 -3.24 7.69
N LEU A 62 -7.12 -1.98 7.82
CA LEU A 62 -7.12 -0.98 6.78
C LEU A 62 -6.11 0.11 7.14
N ARG A 63 -5.29 0.55 6.19
CA ARG A 63 -4.29 1.59 6.43
C ARG A 63 -4.22 2.62 5.32
N ARG A 64 -3.82 3.83 5.68
CA ARG A 64 -3.33 4.83 4.74
C ARG A 64 -1.84 4.64 4.53
N GLY A 65 -1.40 4.38 3.31
CA GLY A 65 0.02 4.40 2.95
C GLY A 65 0.50 5.81 2.60
N TYR A 66 1.83 5.96 2.45
CA TYR A 66 2.47 7.18 1.98
C TYR A 66 2.56 7.17 0.44
N GLY A 67 2.71 8.36 -0.16
CA GLY A 67 2.98 8.54 -1.58
C GLY A 67 1.80 9.13 -2.35
N PHE A 68 2.12 9.80 -3.46
CA PHE A 68 1.18 10.56 -4.26
C PHE A 68 0.03 9.71 -4.84
N PHE A 69 0.33 8.50 -5.32
CA PHE A 69 -0.73 7.61 -5.81
C PHE A 69 -1.71 7.21 -4.73
N ARG A 70 -1.24 7.04 -3.51
CA ARG A 70 -2.10 6.73 -2.36
C ARG A 70 -2.97 7.93 -1.99
N ASP A 71 -2.47 9.16 -2.23
CA ASP A 71 -3.25 10.38 -2.07
C ASP A 71 -4.39 10.45 -3.10
N ILE A 72 -4.11 10.12 -4.36
CA ILE A 72 -5.14 10.06 -5.41
C ILE A 72 -6.18 8.97 -5.09
N ILE A 73 -5.74 7.77 -4.69
CA ILE A 73 -6.64 6.67 -4.32
C ILE A 73 -7.55 7.10 -3.18
N SER A 74 -7.00 7.69 -2.13
CA SER A 74 -7.77 8.17 -0.99
C SER A 74 -8.79 9.23 -1.39
N GLN A 75 -8.40 10.20 -2.20
CA GLN A 75 -9.29 11.27 -2.65
C GLN A 75 -10.41 10.82 -3.60
N LYS A 76 -10.16 9.75 -4.39
CA LYS A 76 -11.08 9.31 -5.44
C LYS A 76 -11.97 8.13 -5.04
N LEU A 77 -11.50 7.26 -4.14
CA LEU A 77 -12.20 6.04 -3.77
C LEU A 77 -12.85 6.10 -2.38
N ASN A 78 -12.46 7.04 -1.55
CA ASN A 78 -13.04 7.18 -0.22
C ASN A 78 -14.05 8.33 -0.19
N ASP A 79 -15.29 8.01 0.18
CA ASP A 79 -16.37 9.00 0.41
C ASP A 79 -16.15 9.79 1.73
N SER A 80 -14.93 10.27 1.96
CA SER A 80 -14.52 11.06 3.13
C SER A 80 -14.67 10.41 4.52
N ILE A 81 -15.31 9.24 4.65
CA ILE A 81 -15.50 8.56 5.93
C ILE A 81 -14.24 7.81 6.36
N PHE A 82 -13.56 7.13 5.41
CA PHE A 82 -12.38 6.35 5.67
C PHE A 82 -11.22 6.76 4.77
N ASP A 83 -10.17 7.30 5.37
CA ASP A 83 -8.95 7.68 4.67
C ASP A 83 -7.98 6.49 4.65
N VAL A 84 -8.27 5.48 3.82
CA VAL A 84 -7.50 4.24 3.69
C VAL A 84 -7.16 3.95 2.24
N THR A 85 -6.03 3.29 2.00
CA THR A 85 -5.54 2.98 0.65
C THR A 85 -5.11 1.53 0.49
N HIS A 86 -5.11 0.77 1.56
CA HIS A 86 -4.67 -0.62 1.55
C HIS A 86 -5.33 -1.42 2.66
N SER A 87 -5.60 -2.69 2.38
CA SER A 87 -6.22 -3.63 3.32
C SER A 87 -5.39 -4.90 3.45
N ALA A 88 -5.51 -5.56 4.61
CA ALA A 88 -4.93 -6.85 4.88
C ALA A 88 -5.81 -7.65 5.86
N ILE A 89 -5.68 -8.97 5.86
CA ILE A 89 -6.34 -9.87 6.80
C ILE A 89 -5.33 -10.28 7.86
N LEU A 90 -5.72 -10.19 9.13
CA LEU A 90 -4.91 -10.58 10.28
C LEU A 90 -5.00 -12.09 10.54
N TYR A 91 -3.86 -12.69 10.84
CA TYR A 91 -3.77 -14.05 11.32
C TYR A 91 -2.58 -14.23 12.26
N ARG A 92 -2.53 -15.36 12.96
CA ARG A 92 -1.39 -15.70 13.84
C ARG A 92 -0.57 -16.83 13.24
N GLU A 93 0.74 -16.66 13.29
CA GLU A 93 1.72 -17.69 12.96
C GLU A 93 2.78 -17.75 14.06
N ASN A 94 2.97 -18.92 14.67
CA ASN A 94 3.93 -19.10 15.78
C ASN A 94 3.73 -18.05 16.91
N ASN A 95 2.51 -17.80 17.27
CA ASN A 95 2.07 -16.83 18.29
C ASN A 95 2.44 -15.36 17.98
N LYS A 96 2.76 -15.05 16.72
CA LYS A 96 3.04 -13.69 16.24
C LYS A 96 1.96 -13.23 15.27
N TRP A 97 1.59 -11.97 15.37
CA TRP A 97 0.67 -11.36 14.41
C TRP A 97 1.31 -11.17 13.04
N ARG A 98 0.63 -11.65 12.05
CA ARG A 98 0.95 -11.47 10.63
C ARG A 98 -0.26 -10.97 9.86
N VAL A 99 -0.01 -10.48 8.65
CA VAL A 99 -1.05 -10.05 7.73
C VAL A 99 -0.87 -10.70 6.38
N ILE A 100 -1.99 -11.03 5.74
CA ILE A 100 -2.05 -11.41 4.33
C ILE A 100 -2.63 -10.23 3.56
N HIS A 101 -1.94 -9.80 2.52
CA HIS A 101 -2.38 -8.73 1.64
C HIS A 101 -1.91 -8.97 0.21
N SER A 102 -2.47 -8.24 -0.75
CA SER A 102 -2.04 -8.30 -2.15
C SER A 102 -1.33 -7.01 -2.54
N LEU A 103 -0.20 -7.13 -3.22
CA LEU A 103 0.52 -6.03 -3.84
C LEU A 103 0.76 -6.35 -5.32
N SER A 104 0.82 -5.32 -6.17
CA SER A 104 1.23 -5.50 -7.55
C SER A 104 2.74 -5.40 -7.70
N SER A 105 3.27 -5.99 -8.77
CA SER A 105 4.69 -5.93 -9.14
C SER A 105 5.22 -4.49 -9.35
N ASN A 106 4.33 -3.52 -9.52
CA ASN A 106 4.70 -2.11 -9.62
C ASN A 106 5.16 -1.49 -8.29
N VAL A 107 4.75 -2.08 -7.16
CA VAL A 107 5.03 -1.57 -5.81
C VAL A 107 5.74 -2.56 -4.91
N SER A 108 5.90 -3.82 -5.36
CA SER A 108 6.57 -4.89 -4.63
C SER A 108 7.39 -5.76 -5.59
N PRO A 109 8.52 -6.32 -5.17
CA PRO A 109 9.26 -7.32 -5.95
C PRO A 109 8.46 -8.60 -6.21
N ILE A 110 7.47 -8.88 -5.38
CA ILE A 110 6.60 -10.05 -5.48
C ILE A 110 5.21 -9.56 -5.86
N ASP A 111 4.62 -10.13 -6.90
CA ASP A 111 3.25 -9.84 -7.34
C ASP A 111 2.25 -10.77 -6.66
N GLY A 112 1.06 -10.25 -6.34
CA GLY A 112 -0.03 -11.02 -5.78
C GLY A 112 -0.06 -11.08 -4.25
N MET A 113 -0.53 -12.21 -3.73
CA MET A 113 -0.73 -12.43 -2.30
C MET A 113 0.58 -12.59 -1.56
N GLN A 114 0.74 -11.83 -0.48
CA GLN A 114 1.96 -11.81 0.34
C GLN A 114 1.59 -11.89 1.81
N SER A 115 2.45 -12.57 2.57
CA SER A 115 2.42 -12.59 4.03
C SER A 115 3.59 -11.77 4.57
N GLN A 116 3.31 -10.89 5.53
CA GLN A 116 4.36 -10.15 6.24
C GLN A 116 4.02 -9.98 7.72
N SER A 117 4.99 -9.57 8.52
CA SER A 117 4.73 -9.26 9.93
C SER A 117 3.77 -8.08 10.07
N LEU A 118 2.90 -8.10 11.08
CA LEU A 118 2.04 -6.95 11.39
C LEU A 118 2.88 -5.69 11.65
N HIS A 119 4.01 -5.82 12.31
CA HIS A 119 4.92 -4.71 12.57
C HIS A 119 5.40 -4.03 11.27
N ASP A 120 5.85 -4.81 10.27
CA ASP A 120 6.31 -4.24 9.00
C ASP A 120 5.16 -3.62 8.20
N PHE A 121 3.97 -4.25 8.25
CA PHE A 121 2.78 -3.67 7.64
C PHE A 121 2.45 -2.30 8.24
N LEU A 122 2.49 -2.19 9.56
CA LEU A 122 2.19 -0.94 10.30
C LEU A 122 3.23 0.17 10.03
N ARG A 123 4.51 -0.17 9.86
CA ARG A 123 5.55 0.82 9.54
C ARG A 123 5.25 1.62 8.26
N HIS A 124 4.57 1.00 7.30
CA HIS A 124 4.14 1.63 6.06
C HIS A 124 2.79 2.35 6.17
N SER A 125 2.24 2.48 7.38
CA SER A 125 0.99 3.19 7.64
C SER A 125 1.27 4.61 8.13
N MET A 126 0.53 5.58 7.63
CA MET A 126 0.52 6.91 8.22
C MET A 126 0.06 6.84 9.68
N PRO A 127 0.64 7.64 10.61
CA PRO A 127 0.15 7.74 11.97
C PRO A 127 -1.34 8.09 12.00
N GLU A 128 -2.08 7.52 12.95
CA GLU A 128 -3.52 7.80 13.16
C GLU A 128 -4.44 7.47 11.97
N LYS A 129 -3.90 6.84 10.91
CA LYS A 129 -4.63 6.44 9.71
C LYS A 129 -4.70 4.91 9.59
N LEU A 130 -5.22 4.30 10.63
CA LEU A 130 -5.39 2.86 10.75
C LEU A 130 -6.79 2.55 11.28
N LEU A 131 -7.43 1.56 10.69
CA LEU A 131 -8.74 1.06 11.11
C LEU A 131 -8.70 -0.46 11.14
N VAL A 132 -9.27 -1.06 12.18
CA VAL A 132 -9.50 -2.51 12.24
C VAL A 132 -11.00 -2.76 12.19
N VAL A 133 -11.42 -3.63 11.30
CA VAL A 133 -12.83 -4.01 11.10
C VAL A 133 -12.96 -5.51 11.35
N ARG A 134 -13.88 -5.88 12.22
CA ARG A 134 -14.23 -7.27 12.50
C ARG A 134 -15.50 -7.65 11.77
N PRO A 135 -15.48 -8.68 10.90
CA PRO A 135 -16.69 -9.20 10.27
C PRO A 135 -17.64 -9.80 11.29
N LYS A 136 -18.87 -9.30 11.37
CA LYS A 136 -19.85 -9.69 12.42
C LYS A 136 -20.32 -11.14 12.38
N LYS A 137 -20.07 -11.88 11.29
CA LYS A 137 -20.57 -13.25 11.08
C LYS A 137 -19.46 -14.30 11.01
N ILE A 138 -18.22 -13.95 11.28
CA ILE A 138 -17.09 -14.89 11.28
C ILE A 138 -16.82 -15.28 12.73
N THR A 139 -16.90 -16.58 13.03
CA THR A 139 -16.44 -17.10 14.33
C THR A 139 -14.91 -17.12 14.37
N PRO A 140 -14.29 -17.15 15.57
CA PRO A 140 -12.82 -17.27 15.68
C PRO A 140 -12.25 -18.50 14.98
N GLU A 141 -13.02 -19.61 14.93
CA GLU A 141 -12.64 -20.83 14.20
C GLU A 141 -12.63 -20.58 12.69
N GLN A 142 -13.66 -19.95 12.14
CA GLN A 142 -13.74 -19.58 10.71
C GLN A 142 -12.64 -18.57 10.31
N GLY A 143 -12.27 -17.66 11.22
CA GLY A 143 -11.18 -16.73 11.00
C GLY A 143 -9.81 -17.40 10.82
N LYS A 144 -9.63 -18.63 11.31
CA LYS A 144 -8.40 -19.41 11.17
C LYS A 144 -8.31 -20.18 9.84
N GLU A 145 -9.43 -20.35 9.16
CA GLU A 145 -9.53 -21.09 7.88
C GLU A 145 -9.31 -20.18 6.66
N ILE A 146 -9.20 -18.86 6.87
CA ILE A 146 -8.92 -17.84 5.84
C ILE A 146 -7.42 -17.66 5.65
#